data_9847d4b18cf1bfb700dbf4d4ca27ba38
#
_entry.id   9847d4b18cf1bfb700dbf4d4ca27ba38
#
_cell.length_a   1.000
_cell.length_b   1.000
_cell.length_c   1.000
_cell.angle_alpha   90.00
_cell.angle_beta   90.00
_cell.angle_gamma   90.00
#
_symmetry.space_group_name_H-M   'P 1'
#
loop_
_entity.id
_entity.type
_entity.pdbx_description
1 polymer ?
#
loop_
_entity_poly.entity_id
_entity_poly.type
_entity_poly.pdbx_seq_one_letter_code
_entity_poly.pdbx_strand_id
1 'polypeptide(L)'
;FKARSVVLLEQAQYADDRDSLAKSRRSLTLPELLVQLRHYSADVRRDAVRGIAELLADYPDVLMTHASELIGATAPLVADVAARVRKALLILLTTVIERLEGAAALTPHEAILRLHLQAALSHQAADVRMDAVDFIAIVLRVCPAALSSPPPLLLPTLVEMLPSAGQATTARRDRALPSRNTGETSSTKLVSSTVLPLDRQIAVINVIGMLLSAMGLASNAEGFI
;
A
#
# COMPACT_ATOMS: atom_id res chain seq x y z
N PHE A 1 -23.77 47.49 7.63
CA PHE A 1 -23.64 47.02 6.24
C PHE A 1 -23.88 45.52 6.22
N LYS A 2 -25.03 45.07 5.64
CA LYS A 2 -25.23 43.64 5.34
C LYS A 2 -24.67 43.41 3.95
N ALA A 3 -23.57 42.69 3.86
CA ALA A 3 -23.04 42.26 2.57
C ALA A 3 -24.06 41.33 1.91
N ARG A 4 -24.59 41.69 0.74
CA ARG A 4 -25.43 40.84 -0.08
C ARG A 4 -24.51 40.01 -0.94
N SER A 5 -24.48 38.69 -0.70
CA SER A 5 -23.79 37.78 -1.61
C SER A 5 -24.57 37.71 -2.92
N VAL A 6 -23.95 38.09 -4.02
CA VAL A 6 -24.51 37.93 -5.37
C VAL A 6 -24.04 36.56 -5.84
N VAL A 7 -24.96 35.57 -5.90
CA VAL A 7 -24.69 34.27 -6.52
C VAL A 7 -24.86 34.44 -8.02
N LEU A 8 -23.79 34.25 -8.79
CA LEU A 8 -23.84 34.23 -10.26
C LEU A 8 -24.59 32.96 -10.69
N LEU A 9 -25.35 33.06 -11.80
CA LEU A 9 -26.15 31.93 -12.35
C LEU A 9 -25.32 30.66 -12.56
N GLU A 10 -24.09 30.79 -13.03
CA GLU A 10 -23.14 29.66 -13.16
C GLU A 10 -22.80 29.01 -11.82
N GLN A 11 -22.66 29.79 -10.74
CA GLN A 11 -22.40 29.26 -9.40
C GLN A 11 -23.60 28.49 -8.82
N ALA A 12 -24.81 28.87 -9.19
CA ALA A 12 -26.03 28.15 -8.79
C ALA A 12 -26.09 26.77 -9.45
N GLN A 13 -25.76 26.68 -10.75
CA GLN A 13 -25.69 25.38 -11.47
C GLN A 13 -24.63 24.46 -10.87
N TYR A 14 -23.44 24.97 -10.57
CA TYR A 14 -22.39 24.18 -9.90
C TYR A 14 -22.80 23.74 -8.48
N ALA A 15 -23.59 24.52 -7.77
CA ALA A 15 -24.10 24.13 -6.46
C ALA A 15 -25.13 23.00 -6.55
N ASP A 16 -26.06 23.08 -7.50
CA ASP A 16 -27.08 22.07 -7.74
C ASP A 16 -26.44 20.74 -8.22
N ASP A 17 -25.48 20.80 -9.13
CA ASP A 17 -24.72 19.63 -9.59
C ASP A 17 -23.95 18.99 -8.44
N ARG A 18 -23.33 19.81 -7.57
CA ARG A 18 -22.59 19.33 -6.40
C ARG A 18 -23.51 18.65 -5.37
N ASP A 19 -24.76 19.11 -5.21
CA ASP A 19 -25.70 18.55 -4.24
C ASP A 19 -26.26 17.20 -4.69
N SER A 20 -26.25 16.91 -5.97
CA SER A 20 -26.62 15.61 -6.54
C SER A 20 -25.54 14.54 -6.42
N LEU A 21 -24.26 14.92 -6.18
CA LEU A 21 -23.13 14.00 -6.09
C LEU A 21 -23.08 13.27 -4.74
N ALA A 22 -22.60 12.01 -4.76
CA ALA A 22 -22.29 11.27 -3.55
C ALA A 22 -21.25 12.01 -2.71
N LYS A 23 -21.49 12.15 -1.39
CA LYS A 23 -20.64 12.88 -0.46
C LYS A 23 -20.25 12.00 0.72
N SER A 24 -19.02 12.16 1.19
CA SER A 24 -18.57 11.61 2.46
C SER A 24 -19.26 12.30 3.64
N ARG A 25 -19.11 11.76 4.86
CA ARG A 25 -19.65 12.36 6.09
C ARG A 25 -19.19 13.81 6.35
N ARG A 26 -18.06 14.20 5.76
CA ARG A 26 -17.54 15.59 5.78
C ARG A 26 -18.06 16.44 4.63
N SER A 27 -19.07 16.00 3.91
CA SER A 27 -19.67 16.68 2.75
C SER A 27 -18.67 16.92 1.60
N LEU A 28 -17.65 16.07 1.47
CA LEU A 28 -16.68 16.10 0.38
C LEU A 28 -17.09 15.10 -0.69
N THR A 29 -17.01 15.54 -1.94
CA THR A 29 -17.22 14.70 -3.12
C THR A 29 -15.98 13.88 -3.45
N LEU A 30 -16.13 12.83 -4.28
CA LEU A 30 -14.99 12.01 -4.70
C LEU A 30 -13.86 12.84 -5.34
N PRO A 31 -14.08 13.74 -6.31
CA PRO A 31 -13.01 14.56 -6.87
C PRO A 31 -12.27 15.40 -5.82
N GLU A 32 -12.97 15.97 -4.86
CA GLU A 32 -12.36 16.75 -3.77
C GLU A 32 -11.47 15.87 -2.88
N LEU A 33 -11.91 14.65 -2.55
CA LEU A 33 -11.12 13.69 -1.79
C LEU A 33 -9.87 13.25 -2.57
N LEU A 34 -9.99 12.99 -3.87
CA LEU A 34 -8.84 12.61 -4.72
C LEU A 34 -7.78 13.71 -4.78
N VAL A 35 -8.18 14.98 -4.82
CA VAL A 35 -7.24 16.11 -4.72
C VAL A 35 -6.52 16.11 -3.37
N GLN A 36 -7.24 15.84 -2.27
CA GLN A 36 -6.67 15.80 -0.92
C GLN A 36 -5.67 14.65 -0.71
N LEU A 37 -5.71 13.57 -1.49
CA LEU A 37 -4.71 12.50 -1.44
C LEU A 37 -3.29 12.97 -1.75
N ARG A 38 -3.14 14.08 -2.46
CA ARG A 38 -1.84 14.69 -2.83
C ARG A 38 -1.42 15.82 -1.89
N HIS A 39 -2.17 16.06 -0.82
CA HIS A 39 -1.89 17.15 0.10
C HIS A 39 -0.57 16.91 0.86
N TYR A 40 0.19 17.99 1.16
CA TYR A 40 1.47 17.89 1.88
C TYR A 40 1.32 17.32 3.30
N SER A 41 0.21 17.61 3.99
CA SER A 41 -0.06 17.10 5.33
C SER A 41 -0.53 15.65 5.29
N ALA A 42 0.15 14.78 6.03
CA ALA A 42 -0.21 13.37 6.15
C ALA A 42 -1.58 13.15 6.83
N ASP A 43 -2.02 14.07 7.69
CA ASP A 43 -3.34 13.96 8.32
C ASP A 43 -4.46 14.20 7.30
N VAL A 44 -4.28 15.18 6.40
CA VAL A 44 -5.23 15.44 5.33
C VAL A 44 -5.29 14.25 4.38
N ARG A 45 -4.14 13.69 3.97
CA ARG A 45 -4.10 12.49 3.11
C ARG A 45 -4.79 11.30 3.77
N ARG A 46 -4.49 11.03 5.06
CA ARG A 46 -5.16 9.95 5.82
C ARG A 46 -6.67 10.16 5.89
N ASP A 47 -7.10 11.39 6.17
CA ASP A 47 -8.52 11.72 6.30
C ASP A 47 -9.24 11.64 4.94
N ALA A 48 -8.55 11.97 3.85
CA ALA A 48 -9.07 11.77 2.48
C ALA A 48 -9.26 10.27 2.17
N VAL A 49 -8.29 9.41 2.51
CA VAL A 49 -8.42 7.94 2.35
C VAL A 49 -9.61 7.41 3.14
N ARG A 50 -9.82 7.87 4.37
CA ARG A 50 -10.97 7.48 5.20
C ARG A 50 -12.28 8.00 4.62
N GLY A 51 -12.29 9.25 4.13
CA GLY A 51 -13.45 9.84 3.47
C GLY A 51 -13.87 9.06 2.22
N ILE A 52 -12.91 8.55 1.44
CA ILE A 52 -13.18 7.65 0.32
C ILE A 52 -13.78 6.33 0.81
N ALA A 53 -13.24 5.73 1.87
CA ALA A 53 -13.80 4.50 2.44
C ALA A 53 -15.24 4.68 2.92
N GLU A 54 -15.55 5.79 3.59
CA GLU A 54 -16.90 6.16 4.01
C GLU A 54 -17.85 6.35 2.81
N LEU A 55 -17.38 7.10 1.81
CA LEU A 55 -18.16 7.35 0.59
C LEU A 55 -18.50 6.05 -0.14
N LEU A 56 -17.54 5.14 -0.28
CA LEU A 56 -17.75 3.84 -0.92
C LEU A 56 -18.63 2.91 -0.07
N ALA A 57 -18.66 3.07 1.25
CA ALA A 57 -19.56 2.31 2.12
C ALA A 57 -21.02 2.74 1.92
N ASP A 58 -21.25 4.06 1.81
CA ASP A 58 -22.57 4.64 1.64
C ASP A 58 -23.06 4.58 0.18
N TYR A 59 -22.14 4.62 -0.79
CA TYR A 59 -22.41 4.63 -2.25
C TYR A 59 -21.55 3.62 -3.00
N PRO A 60 -21.88 2.30 -2.95
CA PRO A 60 -21.04 1.26 -3.57
C PRO A 60 -20.92 1.40 -5.10
N ASP A 61 -21.93 1.95 -5.77
CA ASP A 61 -21.94 2.13 -7.23
C ASP A 61 -20.84 3.09 -7.71
N VAL A 62 -20.39 4.00 -6.84
CA VAL A 62 -19.28 4.91 -7.13
C VAL A 62 -17.99 4.14 -7.40
N LEU A 63 -17.78 3.00 -6.73
CA LEU A 63 -16.62 2.15 -6.97
C LEU A 63 -16.58 1.64 -8.41
N MET A 64 -17.70 1.12 -8.90
CA MET A 64 -17.77 0.55 -10.25
C MET A 64 -17.57 1.61 -11.33
N THR A 65 -18.09 2.82 -11.09
CA THR A 65 -18.00 3.92 -12.05
C THR A 65 -16.60 4.56 -12.06
N HIS A 66 -15.92 4.65 -10.90
CA HIS A 66 -14.67 5.40 -10.73
C HIS A 66 -13.49 4.53 -10.31
N ALA A 67 -13.55 3.18 -10.50
CA ALA A 67 -12.49 2.25 -10.07
C ALA A 67 -11.11 2.65 -10.60
N SER A 68 -11.02 3.03 -11.88
CA SER A 68 -9.77 3.44 -12.52
C SER A 68 -9.14 4.66 -11.87
N GLU A 69 -9.97 5.68 -11.63
CA GLU A 69 -9.54 6.93 -11.02
C GLU A 69 -9.11 6.71 -9.56
N LEU A 70 -9.89 5.93 -8.81
CA LEU A 70 -9.59 5.56 -7.43
C LEU A 70 -8.27 4.81 -7.30
N ILE A 71 -8.07 3.75 -8.09
CA ILE A 71 -6.85 2.94 -8.05
C ILE A 71 -5.65 3.80 -8.48
N GLY A 72 -5.79 4.58 -9.57
CA GLY A 72 -4.73 5.45 -10.04
C GLY A 72 -4.31 6.53 -9.03
N ALA A 73 -5.25 7.08 -8.28
CA ALA A 73 -4.98 8.12 -7.28
C ALA A 73 -4.45 7.54 -5.95
N THR A 74 -4.86 6.32 -5.58
CA THR A 74 -4.48 5.69 -4.31
C THR A 74 -3.18 4.87 -4.40
N ALA A 75 -2.85 4.30 -5.55
CA ALA A 75 -1.66 3.47 -5.75
C ALA A 75 -0.34 4.15 -5.30
N PRO A 76 -0.09 5.45 -5.56
CA PRO A 76 1.13 6.12 -5.08
C PRO A 76 1.27 6.14 -3.55
N LEU A 77 0.17 6.11 -2.81
CA LEU A 77 0.16 6.16 -1.35
C LEU A 77 0.66 4.87 -0.68
N VAL A 78 0.86 3.80 -1.44
CA VAL A 78 1.51 2.56 -0.96
C VAL A 78 2.92 2.86 -0.45
N ALA A 79 3.62 3.80 -1.08
CA ALA A 79 4.96 4.25 -0.69
C ALA A 79 4.95 5.53 0.16
N ASP A 80 3.79 5.95 0.71
CA ASP A 80 3.71 7.15 1.55
C ASP A 80 4.62 7.03 2.77
N VAL A 81 5.38 8.08 3.08
CA VAL A 81 6.29 8.11 4.23
C VAL A 81 5.57 8.00 5.58
N ALA A 82 4.31 8.43 5.65
CA ALA A 82 3.53 8.41 6.88
C ALA A 82 2.80 7.07 7.05
N ALA A 83 3.22 6.25 8.00
CA ALA A 83 2.61 4.94 8.30
C ALA A 83 1.09 5.00 8.53
N ARG A 84 0.58 6.10 9.10
CA ARG A 84 -0.86 6.31 9.32
C ARG A 84 -1.66 6.42 8.02
N VAL A 85 -1.05 6.92 6.93
CA VAL A 85 -1.66 6.98 5.60
C VAL A 85 -1.68 5.58 5.00
N ARG A 86 -0.56 4.86 5.02
CA ARG A 86 -0.45 3.49 4.51
C ARG A 86 -1.42 2.53 5.20
N LYS A 87 -1.56 2.62 6.54
CA LYS A 87 -2.54 1.81 7.30
C LYS A 87 -3.98 2.11 6.90
N ALA A 88 -4.34 3.38 6.71
CA ALA A 88 -5.67 3.74 6.23
C ALA A 88 -5.90 3.23 4.82
N LEU A 89 -4.90 3.32 3.95
CA LEU A 89 -4.95 2.81 2.59
C LEU A 89 -5.09 1.28 2.54
N LEU A 90 -4.40 0.54 3.42
CA LEU A 90 -4.50 -0.91 3.50
C LEU A 90 -5.95 -1.35 3.75
N ILE A 91 -6.63 -0.68 4.69
CA ILE A 91 -8.04 -0.93 5.00
C ILE A 91 -8.92 -0.60 3.78
N LEU A 92 -8.71 0.55 3.14
CA LEU A 92 -9.46 0.95 1.96
C LEU A 92 -9.28 -0.07 0.82
N LEU A 93 -8.04 -0.44 0.50
CA LEU A 93 -7.76 -1.37 -0.60
C LEU A 93 -8.33 -2.76 -0.34
N THR A 94 -8.29 -3.25 0.90
CA THR A 94 -8.96 -4.51 1.25
C THR A 94 -10.44 -4.43 0.88
N THR A 95 -11.13 -3.37 1.28
CA THR A 95 -12.56 -3.18 0.98
C THR A 95 -12.82 -3.02 -0.53
N VAL A 96 -11.98 -2.24 -1.22
CA VAL A 96 -12.11 -2.00 -2.67
C VAL A 96 -11.91 -3.29 -3.44
N ILE A 97 -10.84 -4.03 -3.15
CA ILE A 97 -10.49 -5.25 -3.87
C ILE A 97 -11.50 -6.37 -3.61
N GLU A 98 -12.03 -6.48 -2.38
CA GLU A 98 -13.07 -7.46 -2.05
C GLU A 98 -14.41 -7.18 -2.74
N ARG A 99 -14.70 -5.90 -3.03
CA ARG A 99 -15.93 -5.48 -3.71
C ARG A 99 -15.82 -5.48 -5.24
N LEU A 100 -14.62 -5.35 -5.78
CA LEU A 100 -14.39 -5.52 -7.20
C LEU A 100 -14.54 -7.00 -7.54
N GLU A 101 -15.72 -7.38 -8.04
CA GLU A 101 -16.07 -8.75 -8.39
C GLU A 101 -15.14 -9.30 -9.48
N GLY A 102 -14.05 -9.96 -9.03
CA GLY A 102 -13.18 -10.75 -9.85
C GLY A 102 -11.92 -10.05 -10.40
N ALA A 103 -10.99 -10.90 -10.84
CA ALA A 103 -9.69 -10.52 -11.39
C ALA A 103 -9.79 -9.59 -12.61
N ALA A 104 -10.85 -9.70 -13.39
CA ALA A 104 -11.05 -8.92 -14.61
C ALA A 104 -11.12 -7.41 -14.36
N ALA A 105 -11.68 -6.97 -13.23
CA ALA A 105 -11.77 -5.56 -12.88
C ALA A 105 -10.41 -4.94 -12.51
N LEU A 106 -9.46 -5.73 -12.05
CA LEU A 106 -8.10 -5.27 -11.71
C LEU A 106 -7.12 -5.32 -12.89
N THR A 107 -7.41 -6.11 -13.91
CA THR A 107 -6.52 -6.28 -15.09
C THR A 107 -6.08 -4.95 -15.71
N PRO A 108 -6.94 -3.93 -15.92
CA PRO A 108 -6.50 -2.65 -16.49
C PRO A 108 -5.52 -1.88 -15.59
N HIS A 109 -5.46 -2.24 -14.30
CA HIS A 109 -4.69 -1.52 -13.28
C HIS A 109 -3.43 -2.27 -12.81
N GLU A 110 -3.17 -3.47 -13.33
CA GLU A 110 -2.03 -4.30 -12.95
C GLU A 110 -0.70 -3.57 -13.06
N ALA A 111 -0.47 -2.88 -14.17
CA ALA A 111 0.78 -2.19 -14.43
C ALA A 111 1.06 -1.08 -13.39
N ILE A 112 0.04 -0.29 -13.06
CA ILE A 112 0.18 0.80 -12.07
C ILE A 112 0.36 0.26 -10.66
N LEU A 113 -0.40 -0.77 -10.28
CA LEU A 113 -0.26 -1.42 -8.98
C LEU A 113 1.13 -2.03 -8.82
N ARG A 114 1.61 -2.80 -9.81
CA ARG A 114 2.94 -3.41 -9.80
C ARG A 114 4.05 -2.37 -9.70
N LEU A 115 3.96 -1.26 -10.44
CA LEU A 115 4.91 -0.17 -10.40
C LEU A 115 5.05 0.42 -8.98
N HIS A 116 3.93 0.76 -8.35
CA HIS A 116 3.93 1.36 -7.03
C HIS A 116 4.30 0.37 -5.91
N LEU A 117 3.91 -0.89 -6.03
CA LEU A 117 4.35 -1.95 -5.11
C LEU A 117 5.85 -2.20 -5.21
N GLN A 118 6.41 -2.23 -6.42
CA GLN A 118 7.86 -2.34 -6.64
C GLN A 118 8.62 -1.15 -6.04
N ALA A 119 8.12 0.07 -6.26
CA ALA A 119 8.70 1.27 -5.67
C ALA A 119 8.67 1.24 -4.14
N ALA A 120 7.57 0.76 -3.55
CA ALA A 120 7.44 0.63 -2.09
C ALA A 120 8.37 -0.45 -1.52
N LEU A 121 8.54 -1.59 -2.18
CA LEU A 121 9.48 -2.64 -1.78
C LEU A 121 10.94 -2.18 -1.84
N SER A 122 11.27 -1.29 -2.77
CA SER A 122 12.62 -0.71 -2.93
C SER A 122 12.83 0.56 -2.10
N HIS A 123 11.87 0.93 -1.25
CA HIS A 123 11.93 2.15 -0.47
C HIS A 123 13.03 2.10 0.59
N GLN A 124 13.70 3.23 0.89
CA GLN A 124 14.77 3.31 1.89
C GLN A 124 14.30 2.95 3.30
N ALA A 125 13.10 3.39 3.69
CA ALA A 125 12.52 3.11 5.00
C ALA A 125 12.02 1.66 5.09
N ALA A 126 12.49 0.92 6.08
CA ALA A 126 12.15 -0.48 6.28
C ALA A 126 10.65 -0.71 6.57
N ASP A 127 10.01 0.22 7.29
CA ASP A 127 8.58 0.16 7.58
C ASP A 127 7.72 0.29 6.31
N VAL A 128 8.14 1.11 5.33
CA VAL A 128 7.45 1.20 4.03
C VAL A 128 7.57 -0.12 3.27
N ARG A 129 8.77 -0.72 3.23
CA ARG A 129 8.97 -2.02 2.59
C ARG A 129 8.12 -3.12 3.22
N MET A 130 8.00 -3.11 4.56
CA MET A 130 7.18 -4.10 5.27
C MET A 130 5.69 -3.92 5.03
N ASP A 131 5.20 -2.69 5.04
CA ASP A 131 3.80 -2.41 4.72
C ASP A 131 3.50 -2.79 3.24
N ALA A 132 4.48 -2.65 2.33
CA ALA A 132 4.34 -3.10 0.93
C ALA A 132 4.11 -4.62 0.81
N VAL A 133 4.71 -5.43 1.68
CA VAL A 133 4.46 -6.89 1.74
C VAL A 133 2.99 -7.17 2.08
N ASP A 134 2.42 -6.42 3.04
CA ASP A 134 1.01 -6.56 3.41
C ASP A 134 0.07 -6.17 2.23
N PHE A 135 0.40 -5.11 1.48
CA PHE A 135 -0.34 -4.74 0.26
C PHE A 135 -0.28 -5.81 -0.82
N ILE A 136 0.90 -6.39 -1.07
CA ILE A 136 1.07 -7.48 -2.04
C ILE A 136 0.23 -8.70 -1.62
N ALA A 137 0.23 -9.05 -0.34
CA ALA A 137 -0.57 -10.17 0.18
C ALA A 137 -2.07 -9.99 -0.09
N ILE A 138 -2.59 -8.76 0.06
CA ILE A 138 -4.00 -8.46 -0.23
C ILE A 138 -4.29 -8.63 -1.72
N VAL A 139 -3.47 -8.04 -2.59
CA VAL A 139 -3.67 -8.12 -4.05
C VAL A 139 -3.60 -9.57 -4.52
N LEU A 140 -2.62 -10.37 -4.06
CA LEU A 140 -2.47 -11.78 -4.42
C LEU A 140 -3.62 -12.65 -3.94
N ARG A 141 -4.23 -12.33 -2.81
CA ARG A 141 -5.36 -13.09 -2.28
C ARG A 141 -6.58 -13.02 -3.18
N VAL A 142 -6.81 -11.86 -3.77
CA VAL A 142 -8.02 -11.59 -4.57
C VAL A 142 -7.76 -11.73 -6.07
N CYS A 143 -6.62 -11.26 -6.53
CA CYS A 143 -6.24 -11.28 -7.94
C CYS A 143 -4.78 -11.74 -8.11
N PRO A 144 -4.50 -13.06 -7.97
CA PRO A 144 -3.14 -13.58 -8.12
C PRO A 144 -2.54 -13.26 -9.50
N ALA A 145 -3.35 -13.24 -10.55
CA ALA A 145 -2.91 -12.94 -11.90
C ALA A 145 -2.32 -11.54 -12.06
N ALA A 146 -2.79 -10.55 -11.28
CA ALA A 146 -2.35 -9.16 -11.37
C ALA A 146 -0.85 -8.96 -11.10
N LEU A 147 -0.23 -9.83 -10.30
CA LEU A 147 1.19 -9.73 -9.93
C LEU A 147 2.04 -10.88 -10.45
N SER A 148 1.43 -11.90 -11.08
CA SER A 148 2.13 -13.09 -11.58
C SER A 148 2.66 -12.96 -13.01
N SER A 149 2.32 -11.87 -13.73
CA SER A 149 2.78 -11.64 -15.11
C SER A 149 4.31 -11.59 -15.19
N PRO A 150 4.95 -12.30 -16.15
CA PRO A 150 6.38 -12.24 -16.32
C PRO A 150 6.84 -10.87 -16.89
N PRO A 151 8.04 -10.37 -16.52
CA PRO A 151 8.93 -10.95 -15.53
C PRO A 151 8.46 -10.70 -14.10
N PRO A 152 8.74 -11.64 -13.15
CA PRO A 152 8.32 -11.52 -11.77
C PRO A 152 9.17 -10.49 -11.00
N LEU A 153 8.99 -9.23 -11.28
CA LEU A 153 9.82 -8.14 -10.78
C LEU A 153 9.83 -8.02 -9.24
N LEU A 154 8.77 -8.47 -8.58
CA LEU A 154 8.65 -8.40 -7.13
C LEU A 154 9.45 -9.49 -6.41
N LEU A 155 9.63 -10.66 -7.04
CA LEU A 155 10.25 -11.82 -6.41
C LEU A 155 11.69 -11.60 -5.96
N PRO A 156 12.62 -11.06 -6.78
CA PRO A 156 13.99 -10.82 -6.37
C PRO A 156 14.06 -9.89 -5.15
N THR A 157 13.30 -8.81 -5.16
CA THR A 157 13.30 -7.83 -4.06
C THR A 157 12.75 -8.43 -2.77
N LEU A 158 11.70 -9.29 -2.84
CA LEU A 158 11.18 -10.00 -1.68
C LEU A 158 12.21 -10.99 -1.11
N VAL A 159 12.95 -11.70 -1.96
CA VAL A 159 14.02 -12.61 -1.52
C VAL A 159 15.16 -11.86 -0.85
N GLU A 160 15.54 -10.69 -1.37
CA GLU A 160 16.58 -9.82 -0.77
C GLU A 160 16.18 -9.29 0.62
N MET A 161 14.89 -9.23 0.94
CA MET A 161 14.41 -8.85 2.27
C MET A 161 14.64 -9.95 3.33
N LEU A 162 14.88 -11.19 2.92
CA LEU A 162 15.15 -12.28 3.84
C LEU A 162 16.64 -12.30 4.26
N PRO A 163 16.94 -12.67 5.52
CA PRO A 163 18.33 -12.77 5.96
C PRO A 163 19.07 -13.84 5.17
N SER A 164 20.21 -13.49 4.59
CA SER A 164 21.08 -14.49 3.99
C SER A 164 21.68 -15.42 5.06
N ALA A 165 21.90 -16.69 4.72
CA ALA A 165 22.38 -17.72 5.64
C ALA A 165 23.66 -17.35 6.43
N GLY A 166 24.48 -16.41 5.91
CA GLY A 166 25.68 -15.89 6.59
C GLY A 166 25.40 -14.85 7.67
N GLN A 167 24.26 -14.16 7.64
CA GLN A 167 23.93 -13.10 8.62
C GLN A 167 23.28 -13.64 9.88
N ALA A 168 22.63 -14.80 9.80
CA ALA A 168 21.99 -15.44 10.96
C ALA A 168 22.97 -15.89 12.04
N THR A 169 24.23 -16.17 11.68
CA THR A 169 25.28 -16.62 12.60
C THR A 169 25.95 -15.50 13.38
N THR A 170 26.01 -14.28 12.85
CA THR A 170 26.64 -13.13 13.51
C THR A 170 25.74 -12.53 14.60
N ALA A 171 24.43 -12.45 14.37
CA ALA A 171 23.47 -11.93 15.35
C ALA A 171 23.37 -12.77 16.63
N ARG A 172 23.76 -14.05 16.57
CA ARG A 172 23.77 -14.97 17.73
C ARG A 172 25.05 -14.85 18.56
N ARG A 173 26.14 -14.35 17.95
CA ARG A 173 27.44 -14.22 18.60
C ARG A 173 27.59 -12.93 19.43
N ASP A 174 26.92 -11.87 19.03
CA ASP A 174 26.98 -10.59 19.74
C ASP A 174 26.13 -10.52 21.04
N ARG A 175 25.36 -11.58 21.33
CA ARG A 175 24.53 -11.66 22.54
C ARG A 175 25.23 -12.27 23.76
N ALA A 176 26.48 -12.69 23.61
CA ALA A 176 27.23 -13.32 24.66
C ALA A 176 28.57 -12.62 24.88
N LEU A 177 28.57 -11.47 25.57
CA LEU A 177 29.61 -11.02 26.48
C LEU A 177 29.36 -9.58 26.96
N PRO A 178 29.20 -9.31 28.26
CA PRO A 178 29.28 -7.95 28.78
C PRO A 178 30.75 -7.58 28.93
N SER A 179 31.29 -6.76 28.03
CA SER A 179 32.60 -6.15 28.20
C SER A 179 32.49 -4.76 28.78
N ARG A 180 33.18 -4.59 29.89
CA ARG A 180 33.43 -3.35 30.62
C ARG A 180 34.24 -2.35 29.82
N ASN A 181 33.82 -1.09 29.92
CA ASN A 181 34.56 0.17 29.82
C ASN A 181 35.73 0.29 28.86
N THR A 182 35.61 1.20 27.91
CA THR A 182 36.45 2.43 27.86
C THR A 182 35.82 3.35 26.79
N GLY A 183 35.70 4.65 27.14
CA GLY A 183 35.23 5.66 26.21
C GLY A 183 36.21 5.92 25.08
N GLU A 184 35.65 6.15 23.92
CA GLU A 184 36.17 7.15 22.97
C GLU A 184 35.16 7.32 21.83
N THR A 185 34.89 8.57 21.55
CA THR A 185 34.10 9.14 20.49
C THR A 185 34.62 8.73 19.11
N SER A 186 33.77 8.05 18.32
CA SER A 186 33.79 8.19 16.86
C SER A 186 32.45 7.69 16.31
N SER A 187 31.66 8.64 15.84
CA SER A 187 30.41 8.45 15.14
C SER A 187 30.65 7.79 13.78
N THR A 188 30.71 6.49 13.74
CA THR A 188 30.42 5.74 12.53
C THR A 188 29.17 4.93 12.83
N LYS A 189 28.03 5.51 12.50
CA LYS A 189 26.75 4.83 12.51
C LYS A 189 26.79 3.77 11.43
N LEU A 190 27.41 2.63 11.74
CA LEU A 190 27.32 1.41 10.95
C LEU A 190 25.86 1.14 10.74
N VAL A 191 25.45 1.07 9.47
CA VAL A 191 24.14 0.61 9.04
C VAL A 191 23.93 -0.77 9.64
N SER A 192 23.26 -0.81 10.78
CA SER A 192 22.78 -2.02 11.39
C SER A 192 21.85 -2.67 10.36
N SER A 193 22.27 -3.74 9.74
CA SER A 193 21.39 -4.63 8.99
C SER A 193 20.44 -5.23 10.02
N THR A 194 19.32 -4.55 10.23
CA THR A 194 18.27 -4.98 11.14
C THR A 194 17.64 -6.21 10.53
N VAL A 195 18.06 -7.38 11.03
CA VAL A 195 17.38 -8.65 10.71
C VAL A 195 15.90 -8.46 11.04
N LEU A 196 15.05 -8.69 10.06
CA LEU A 196 13.60 -8.58 10.23
C LEU A 196 13.13 -9.46 11.40
N PRO A 197 12.16 -9.03 12.21
CA PRO A 197 11.49 -9.88 13.18
C PRO A 197 10.94 -11.15 12.52
N LEU A 198 10.88 -12.25 13.26
CA LEU A 198 10.51 -13.56 12.72
C LEU A 198 9.12 -13.57 12.08
N ASP A 199 8.16 -12.90 12.70
CA ASP A 199 6.79 -12.74 12.18
C ASP A 199 6.78 -12.04 10.82
N ARG A 200 7.66 -11.06 10.62
CA ARG A 200 7.81 -10.36 9.34
C ARG A 200 8.53 -11.20 8.29
N GLN A 201 9.51 -12.01 8.69
CA GLN A 201 10.14 -12.97 7.77
C GLN A 201 9.11 -14.00 7.27
N ILE A 202 8.26 -14.49 8.16
CA ILE A 202 7.16 -15.40 7.80
C ILE A 202 6.19 -14.74 6.82
N ALA A 203 5.84 -13.46 7.04
CA ALA A 203 4.98 -12.73 6.12
C ALA A 203 5.59 -12.64 4.70
N VAL A 204 6.89 -12.33 4.60
CA VAL A 204 7.60 -12.29 3.30
C VAL A 204 7.62 -13.67 2.64
N ILE A 205 7.91 -14.74 3.38
CA ILE A 205 7.93 -16.11 2.86
C ILE A 205 6.56 -16.51 2.35
N ASN A 206 5.49 -16.19 3.09
CA ASN A 206 4.12 -16.46 2.66
C ASN A 206 3.77 -15.76 1.35
N VAL A 207 4.15 -14.49 1.20
CA VAL A 207 3.93 -13.72 -0.04
C VAL A 207 4.71 -14.32 -1.20
N ILE A 208 5.96 -14.74 -0.98
CA ILE A 208 6.75 -15.47 -1.99
C ILE A 208 6.04 -16.77 -2.40
N GLY A 209 5.55 -17.55 -1.44
CA GLY A 209 4.79 -18.78 -1.71
C GLY A 209 3.53 -18.50 -2.54
N MET A 210 2.78 -17.45 -2.20
CA MET A 210 1.59 -17.03 -2.96
C MET A 210 1.94 -16.62 -4.39
N LEU A 211 3.03 -15.86 -4.60
CA LEU A 211 3.51 -15.48 -5.94
C LEU A 211 3.92 -16.69 -6.76
N LEU A 212 4.70 -17.61 -6.21
CA LEU A 212 5.13 -18.83 -6.89
C LEU A 212 3.93 -19.70 -7.27
N SER A 213 2.94 -19.83 -6.38
CA SER A 213 1.69 -20.54 -6.66
C SER A 213 0.91 -19.88 -7.79
N ALA A 214 0.79 -18.55 -7.78
CA ALA A 214 0.11 -17.78 -8.81
C ALA A 214 0.79 -17.91 -10.19
N MET A 215 2.11 -18.08 -10.20
CA MET A 215 2.89 -18.31 -11.43
C MET A 215 2.87 -19.77 -11.93
N GLY A 216 2.17 -20.68 -11.21
CA GLY A 216 2.14 -22.10 -11.55
C GLY A 216 3.45 -22.85 -11.26
N LEU A 217 4.39 -22.25 -10.56
CA LEU A 217 5.70 -22.85 -10.26
C LEU A 217 5.68 -23.75 -9.01
N ALA A 218 4.67 -23.61 -8.14
CA ALA A 218 4.55 -24.40 -6.93
C ALA A 218 4.02 -25.85 -7.17
N SER A 219 3.40 -26.10 -8.32
CA SER A 219 2.77 -27.40 -8.62
C SER A 219 3.75 -28.53 -8.94
N ASN A 220 5.03 -28.26 -9.20
CA ASN A 220 6.01 -29.27 -9.58
C ASN A 220 6.83 -29.82 -8.39
N ALA A 221 6.63 -29.30 -7.18
CA ALA A 221 7.38 -29.77 -5.99
C ALA A 221 6.80 -31.05 -5.37
N GLU A 222 5.54 -31.41 -5.68
CA GLU A 222 4.90 -32.64 -5.16
C GLU A 222 5.20 -33.91 -6.01
N GLY A 223 5.91 -33.75 -7.12
CA GLY A 223 6.25 -34.88 -8.02
C GLY A 223 7.62 -35.53 -7.78
N PHE A 224 8.34 -35.15 -6.72
CA PHE A 224 9.64 -35.75 -6.36
C PHE A 224 9.58 -36.33 -4.95
N ILE A 225 8.80 -37.40 -4.77
CA ILE A 225 8.93 -38.36 -3.68
C ILE A 225 8.87 -39.77 -4.28
#